data_7d7e545ee2b90b740ae40e1f27b2f251
#
_entry.id   7d7e545ee2b90b740ae40e1f27b2f251
#
_cell.length_a   1.000
_cell.length_b   1.000
_cell.length_c   1.000
_cell.angle_alpha   90.00
_cell.angle_beta   90.00
_cell.angle_gamma   90.00
#
_symmetry.space_group_name_H-M   'P 1'
#
loop_
_entity.id
_entity.type
_entity.pdbx_description
1 polymer ?
#
loop_
_entity_poly.entity_id
_entity_poly.type
_entity_poly.pdbx_seq_one_letter_code
_entity_poly.pdbx_strand_id
1 'polypeptide(L)'
;VKIAVIKLGARIHDNEGVGNSTNEVLSTIKMLTKGGVTVDVYTKVLKKDRLSDLFISYNIEDEYGNINSRDYDALMVLNGNVNFFGGAEDKSQILNYTLINSFKGKVVYMLYDPLLLLKQLWPAIHNKEWASNWNEKDIVITRNDIKYITQCKNLDPLYDKGLTGMGIAKYFPLEKFPLLTSEEYVIDFDNVEWDLRYAGTWRGGRRQRSLIEFFFGLPEDISVQLFGNLKIDQFSEKKVSDLRLPEFGSSVTHEEAEARLKKALSTVVIGDEFYIKTNDVAQRSYESIILGNITFMDSRYDYEKRIFSDPELKKFLYVDDRIQLADRIYQLKKDTKFASDLALAQKKDVAIDLDEYCNDFVRCIKEI
;
A
#
# COMPACT_ATOMS: atom_id res chain seq x y z
N VAL A 1 -12.38 23.34 -8.25
CA VAL A 1 -11.39 23.15 -7.16
C VAL A 1 -10.04 22.87 -7.77
N LYS A 2 -9.00 23.58 -7.29
CA LYS A 2 -7.62 23.43 -7.74
C LYS A 2 -6.73 23.02 -6.56
N ILE A 3 -6.01 21.91 -6.69
CA ILE A 3 -5.20 21.35 -5.61
C ILE A 3 -3.74 21.23 -6.06
N ALA A 4 -2.83 21.71 -5.20
CA ALA A 4 -1.40 21.40 -5.31
C ALA A 4 -1.13 20.06 -4.60
N VAL A 5 -0.40 19.18 -5.24
CA VAL A 5 -0.02 17.86 -4.69
C VAL A 5 1.49 17.79 -4.52
N ILE A 6 1.93 17.44 -3.33
CA ILE A 6 3.32 17.11 -3.04
C ILE A 6 3.42 15.71 -2.46
N LYS A 7 4.57 15.09 -2.61
CA LYS A 7 4.86 13.80 -1.99
C LYS A 7 6.08 13.90 -1.08
N LEU A 8 5.90 13.48 0.18
CA LEU A 8 7.01 13.39 1.12
C LEU A 8 7.88 12.17 0.83
N GLY A 9 9.17 12.38 0.82
CA GLY A 9 10.18 11.35 0.98
C GLY A 9 10.46 10.46 -0.22
N ALA A 10 9.75 10.56 -1.31
CA ALA A 10 10.09 9.81 -2.50
C ALA A 10 10.03 10.71 -3.73
N ARG A 11 10.93 10.45 -4.62
CA ARG A 11 10.82 10.92 -5.99
C ARG A 11 9.59 10.28 -6.58
N ILE A 12 8.78 10.98 -7.33
CA ILE A 12 7.84 10.34 -8.23
C ILE A 12 8.70 9.81 -9.36
N HIS A 13 9.14 8.58 -9.23
CA HIS A 13 9.94 7.90 -10.24
C HIS A 13 9.06 7.00 -11.07
N ASP A 14 9.33 7.06 -12.35
CA ASP A 14 9.14 5.97 -13.25
C ASP A 14 10.24 4.93 -13.00
N ASN A 15 9.85 3.69 -13.04
CA ASN A 15 10.56 2.45 -13.33
C ASN A 15 11.89 2.10 -12.61
N GLU A 16 12.54 2.97 -11.87
CA GLU A 16 13.74 2.57 -11.14
C GLU A 16 13.40 2.23 -9.69
N GLY A 17 12.67 1.14 -9.58
CA GLY A 17 12.52 0.35 -8.37
C GLY A 17 12.28 1.16 -7.12
N VAL A 18 11.18 1.18 -6.65
CA VAL A 18 10.80 1.06 -5.27
C VAL A 18 9.30 1.32 -5.11
N GLY A 19 8.56 0.28 -5.26
CA GLY A 19 7.38 0.05 -4.47
C GLY A 19 6.16 0.94 -4.74
N ASN A 20 5.07 0.52 -4.21
CA ASN A 20 3.69 1.04 -4.18
C ASN A 20 3.51 2.56 -4.08
N SER A 21 4.55 3.30 -3.77
CA SER A 21 4.48 4.74 -3.56
C SER A 21 4.15 5.55 -4.83
N THR A 22 4.47 5.02 -6.00
CA THR A 22 4.09 5.65 -7.28
C THR A 22 2.62 5.43 -7.57
N ASN A 23 2.10 4.23 -7.31
CA ASN A 23 0.69 3.92 -7.49
C ASN A 23 -0.22 4.75 -6.57
N GLU A 24 0.19 5.02 -5.34
CA GLU A 24 -0.54 5.89 -4.42
C GLU A 24 -0.69 7.31 -4.98
N VAL A 25 0.39 7.86 -5.54
CA VAL A 25 0.36 9.18 -6.18
C VAL A 25 -0.55 9.18 -7.39
N LEU A 26 -0.35 8.23 -8.29
CA LEU A 26 -1.12 8.14 -9.53
C LEU A 26 -2.60 7.90 -9.25
N SER A 27 -2.93 7.03 -8.30
CA SER A 27 -4.31 6.77 -7.89
C SER A 27 -4.96 8.01 -7.29
N THR A 28 -4.23 8.75 -6.44
CA THR A 28 -4.74 10.00 -5.87
C THR A 28 -5.02 11.04 -6.93
N ILE A 29 -4.10 11.24 -7.87
CA ILE A 29 -4.29 12.16 -8.99
C ILE A 29 -5.50 11.74 -9.82
N LYS A 30 -5.61 10.45 -10.15
CA LYS A 30 -6.73 9.91 -10.93
C LYS A 30 -8.08 10.11 -10.22
N MET A 31 -8.13 9.90 -8.90
CA MET A 31 -9.36 10.18 -8.13
C MET A 31 -9.74 11.66 -8.16
N LEU A 32 -8.77 12.54 -7.95
CA LEU A 32 -8.99 13.97 -7.97
C LEU A 32 -9.49 14.44 -9.34
N THR A 33 -8.81 14.05 -10.41
CA THR A 33 -9.15 14.47 -11.77
C THR A 33 -10.51 13.91 -12.23
N LYS A 34 -10.80 12.64 -11.95
CA LYS A 34 -12.12 12.05 -12.20
C LYS A 34 -13.22 12.75 -11.38
N GLY A 35 -12.94 13.16 -10.16
CA GLY A 35 -13.85 13.96 -9.32
C GLY A 35 -13.93 15.44 -9.72
N GLY A 36 -13.40 15.84 -10.87
CA GLY A 36 -13.49 17.20 -11.41
C GLY A 36 -12.55 18.21 -10.75
N VAL A 37 -11.46 17.76 -10.14
CA VAL A 37 -10.44 18.62 -9.51
C VAL A 37 -9.28 18.86 -10.48
N THR A 38 -8.84 20.10 -10.62
CA THR A 38 -7.60 20.44 -11.31
C THR A 38 -6.42 20.20 -10.38
N VAL A 39 -5.42 19.47 -10.85
CA VAL A 39 -4.27 19.04 -10.04
C VAL A 39 -2.98 19.56 -10.65
N ASP A 40 -2.18 20.24 -9.82
CA ASP A 40 -0.78 20.57 -10.12
C ASP A 40 0.12 19.76 -9.17
N VAL A 41 1.12 19.06 -9.70
CA VAL A 41 2.03 18.20 -8.93
C VAL A 41 3.40 18.84 -8.81
N TYR A 42 3.89 18.93 -7.60
CA TYR A 42 5.23 19.45 -7.30
C TYR A 42 6.16 18.32 -6.86
N THR A 43 7.22 18.10 -7.61
CA THR A 43 8.15 17.00 -7.38
C THR A 43 9.55 17.34 -7.89
N LYS A 44 10.57 16.62 -7.44
CA LYS A 44 11.95 16.84 -7.86
C LYS A 44 12.22 16.48 -9.31
N VAL A 45 11.64 15.39 -9.78
CA VAL A 45 11.80 14.90 -11.16
C VAL A 45 10.50 14.27 -11.61
N LEU A 46 10.00 14.72 -12.75
CA LEU A 46 8.96 14.03 -13.48
C LEU A 46 9.55 13.51 -14.77
N LYS A 47 9.55 12.20 -14.93
CA LYS A 47 9.53 11.65 -16.26
C LYS A 47 8.07 11.62 -16.73
N LYS A 48 7.85 11.84 -18.01
CA LYS A 48 6.53 11.68 -18.64
C LYS A 48 6.14 10.21 -18.54
N ASP A 49 5.18 9.90 -17.69
CA ASP A 49 4.60 8.59 -17.59
C ASP A 49 3.17 8.57 -18.15
N ARG A 50 2.49 7.44 -17.99
CA ARG A 50 1.16 7.16 -18.51
C ARG A 50 0.05 8.14 -18.07
N LEU A 51 0.31 8.98 -17.07
CA LEU A 51 -0.67 9.89 -16.49
C LEU A 51 -0.28 11.37 -16.64
N SER A 52 0.79 11.67 -17.37
CA SER A 52 1.27 13.05 -17.54
C SER A 52 0.25 14.00 -18.19
N ASP A 53 -0.76 13.46 -18.85
CA ASP A 53 -1.84 14.24 -19.48
C ASP A 53 -2.93 14.66 -18.47
N LEU A 54 -2.95 14.06 -17.26
CA LEU A 54 -3.96 14.34 -16.25
C LEU A 54 -3.61 15.51 -15.32
N PHE A 55 -2.36 15.96 -15.32
CA PHE A 55 -1.90 17.01 -14.41
C PHE A 55 -0.73 17.81 -14.98
N ILE A 56 -0.56 19.02 -14.44
CA ILE A 56 0.63 19.84 -14.70
C ILE A 56 1.66 19.55 -13.61
N SER A 57 2.90 19.36 -14.03
CA SER A 57 4.01 19.09 -13.12
C SER A 57 5.00 20.23 -13.07
N TYR A 58 5.49 20.47 -11.87
CA TYR A 58 6.48 21.48 -11.59
C TYR A 58 7.68 20.90 -10.83
N ASN A 59 8.89 21.35 -11.16
CA ASN A 59 10.03 21.05 -10.31
C ASN A 59 9.90 21.82 -8.99
N ILE A 60 9.84 21.12 -7.87
CA ILE A 60 9.65 21.74 -6.56
C ILE A 60 10.83 22.66 -6.19
N GLU A 61 12.04 22.37 -6.64
CA GLU A 61 13.22 23.18 -6.33
C GLU A 61 13.16 24.57 -6.99
N ASP A 62 12.56 24.64 -8.19
CA ASP A 62 12.45 25.87 -8.96
C ASP A 62 11.17 26.66 -8.63
N GLU A 63 10.07 25.95 -8.35
CA GLU A 63 8.73 26.54 -8.26
C GLU A 63 8.20 26.67 -6.83
N TYR A 64 8.96 26.24 -5.84
CA TYR A 64 8.57 26.26 -4.43
C TYR A 64 8.09 27.65 -3.97
N GLY A 65 8.80 28.70 -4.32
CA GLY A 65 8.46 30.09 -3.93
C GLY A 65 7.13 30.59 -4.53
N ASN A 66 6.69 29.99 -5.62
CA ASN A 66 5.49 30.41 -6.37
C ASN A 66 4.21 29.72 -5.92
N ILE A 67 4.30 28.67 -5.10
CA ILE A 67 3.12 27.88 -4.72
C ILE A 67 2.07 28.72 -3.97
N ASN A 68 2.52 29.56 -3.03
CA ASN A 68 1.64 30.42 -2.26
C ASN A 68 1.04 31.62 -3.06
N SER A 69 1.58 31.91 -4.23
CA SER A 69 1.06 32.95 -5.12
C SER A 69 0.05 32.43 -6.14
N ARG A 70 -0.09 31.10 -6.25
CA ARG A 70 -1.08 30.45 -7.10
C ARG A 70 -2.33 30.15 -6.27
N ASP A 71 -3.49 30.37 -6.84
CA ASP A 71 -4.78 30.15 -6.17
C ASP A 71 -5.10 28.67 -6.08
N TYR A 72 -4.58 28.00 -5.05
CA TYR A 72 -4.95 26.63 -4.70
C TYR A 72 -5.94 26.64 -3.53
N ASP A 73 -6.98 25.86 -3.67
CA ASP A 73 -7.95 25.61 -2.60
C ASP A 73 -7.34 24.79 -1.46
N ALA A 74 -6.40 23.92 -1.80
CA ALA A 74 -5.68 23.09 -0.82
C ALA A 74 -4.29 22.64 -1.31
N LEU A 75 -3.42 22.34 -0.36
CA LEU A 75 -2.20 21.57 -0.54
C LEU A 75 -2.46 20.15 -0.06
N MET A 76 -2.37 19.18 -0.95
CA MET A 76 -2.44 17.77 -0.61
C MET A 76 -1.04 17.19 -0.45
N VAL A 77 -0.80 16.58 0.69
CA VAL A 77 0.47 15.94 1.02
C VAL A 77 0.28 14.44 0.96
N LEU A 78 0.98 13.79 0.05
CA LEU A 78 0.98 12.34 -0.04
C LEU A 78 2.07 11.79 0.86
N ASN A 79 1.69 10.84 1.72
CA ASN A 79 2.65 10.13 2.55
C ASN A 79 3.55 9.30 1.64
N GLY A 80 4.85 9.60 1.67
CA GLY A 80 5.87 8.76 1.06
C GLY A 80 6.70 8.13 2.16
N ASN A 81 7.43 7.09 1.83
CA ASN A 81 8.54 6.66 2.67
C ASN A 81 9.44 7.88 2.84
N VAL A 82 9.36 8.53 3.99
CA VAL A 82 10.36 9.49 4.39
C VAL A 82 11.67 8.78 4.21
N ASN A 83 12.51 9.28 3.35
CA ASN A 83 13.55 8.48 2.78
C ASN A 83 14.56 8.09 3.86
N PHE A 84 14.44 6.91 4.38
CA PHE A 84 15.38 6.35 5.34
C PHE A 84 16.80 6.22 4.76
N PHE A 85 16.92 6.34 3.44
CA PHE A 85 18.16 6.15 2.70
C PHE A 85 18.78 7.43 2.15
N GLY A 86 18.06 8.55 2.19
CA GLY A 86 18.52 9.79 1.57
C GLY A 86 18.86 10.93 2.54
N GLY A 87 18.78 10.70 3.84
CA GLY A 87 19.14 11.69 4.87
C GLY A 87 18.43 13.05 4.76
N ALA A 88 18.62 13.89 5.75
CA ALA A 88 18.19 15.29 5.78
C ALA A 88 18.88 16.18 4.71
N GLU A 89 19.70 15.59 3.88
CA GLU A 89 20.46 16.25 2.83
C GLU A 89 19.68 16.41 1.51
N ASP A 90 18.53 15.74 1.35
CA ASP A 90 17.71 15.93 0.15
C ASP A 90 16.93 17.25 0.27
N LYS A 91 17.43 18.27 -0.42
CA LYS A 91 16.85 19.61 -0.48
C LYS A 91 15.36 19.59 -0.79
N SER A 92 14.90 18.67 -1.63
CA SER A 92 13.48 18.57 -2.00
C SER A 92 12.60 18.14 -0.83
N GLN A 93 13.11 17.35 0.11
CA GLN A 93 12.39 16.98 1.32
C GLN A 93 12.26 18.16 2.28
N ILE A 94 13.35 18.89 2.50
CA ILE A 94 13.35 20.11 3.32
C ILE A 94 12.32 21.09 2.75
N LEU A 95 12.29 21.27 1.44
CA LEU A 95 11.33 22.14 0.77
C LEU A 95 9.88 21.66 0.97
N ASN A 96 9.62 20.35 0.94
CA ASN A 96 8.30 19.81 1.22
C ASN A 96 7.82 20.16 2.63
N TYR A 97 8.64 19.99 3.66
CA TYR A 97 8.29 20.36 5.04
C TYR A 97 8.11 21.87 5.20
N THR A 98 8.99 22.65 4.61
CA THR A 98 8.88 24.09 4.62
C THR A 98 7.58 24.55 3.97
N LEU A 99 7.19 23.92 2.87
CA LEU A 99 5.94 24.21 2.18
C LEU A 99 4.71 23.86 3.02
N ILE A 100 4.67 22.70 3.65
CA ILE A 100 3.59 22.31 4.55
C ILE A 100 3.39 23.36 5.65
N ASN A 101 4.49 23.78 6.28
CA ASN A 101 4.45 24.74 7.38
C ASN A 101 4.08 26.15 6.93
N SER A 102 4.42 26.56 5.71
CA SER A 102 4.24 27.93 5.20
C SER A 102 3.04 28.11 4.28
N PHE A 103 2.38 27.05 3.84
CA PHE A 103 1.23 27.15 2.94
C PHE A 103 0.08 27.90 3.61
N LYS A 104 -0.47 28.92 2.93
CA LYS A 104 -1.49 29.80 3.51
C LYS A 104 -2.90 29.21 3.52
N GLY A 105 -3.15 28.20 2.69
CA GLY A 105 -4.46 27.55 2.55
C GLY A 105 -4.60 26.29 3.40
N LYS A 106 -5.63 25.52 3.11
CA LYS A 106 -5.91 24.22 3.72
C LYS A 106 -4.81 23.21 3.36
N VAL A 107 -4.31 22.47 4.34
CA VAL A 107 -3.41 21.33 4.12
C VAL A 107 -4.13 20.03 4.46
N VAL A 108 -4.16 19.12 3.50
CA VAL A 108 -4.75 17.78 3.64
C VAL A 108 -3.65 16.75 3.49
N TYR A 109 -3.47 15.93 4.49
CA TYR A 109 -2.44 14.90 4.53
C TYR A 109 -3.04 13.51 4.33
N MET A 110 -2.53 12.78 3.33
CA MET A 110 -2.96 11.42 3.02
C MET A 110 -2.13 10.40 3.80
N LEU A 111 -2.77 9.73 4.73
CA LEU A 111 -2.15 8.72 5.59
C LEU A 111 -2.40 7.31 5.05
N TYR A 112 -1.64 6.89 4.05
CA TYR A 112 -1.64 5.50 3.57
C TYR A 112 -0.95 4.54 4.55
N ASP A 113 0.12 5.02 5.17
CA ASP A 113 0.85 4.30 6.22
C ASP A 113 1.08 5.28 7.38
N PRO A 114 0.17 5.32 8.35
CA PRO A 114 0.24 6.26 9.46
C PRO A 114 1.45 6.04 10.36
N LEU A 115 2.09 4.86 10.32
CA LEU A 115 3.33 4.59 11.04
C LEU A 115 4.48 5.51 10.66
N LEU A 116 4.51 5.95 9.41
CA LEU A 116 5.59 6.80 8.92
C LEU A 116 5.59 8.20 9.57
N LEU A 117 4.42 8.68 10.03
CA LEU A 117 4.32 9.92 10.79
C LEU A 117 4.67 9.75 12.27
N LEU A 118 4.58 8.54 12.77
CA LEU A 118 4.66 8.27 14.18
C LEU A 118 6.02 7.70 14.56
N LYS A 119 7.07 8.53 14.52
CA LYS A 119 8.41 8.15 15.03
C LYS A 119 8.34 7.44 16.38
N GLN A 120 7.38 7.80 17.22
CA GLN A 120 7.20 7.23 18.54
C GLN A 120 6.63 5.80 18.51
N LEU A 121 5.84 5.45 17.51
CA LEU A 121 5.31 4.09 17.35
C LEU A 121 6.30 3.16 16.64
N TRP A 122 7.10 3.69 15.76
CA TRP A 122 8.06 2.90 14.98
C TRP A 122 9.07 2.13 15.85
N PRO A 123 9.70 2.75 16.87
CA PRO A 123 10.60 2.02 17.76
C PRO A 123 9.94 0.89 18.54
N ALA A 124 8.67 1.08 18.91
CA ALA A 124 7.93 0.09 19.68
C ALA A 124 7.49 -1.12 18.84
N ILE A 125 7.35 -0.96 17.52
CA ILE A 125 6.75 -1.95 16.62
C ILE A 125 7.81 -2.67 15.79
N HIS A 126 8.86 -1.97 15.32
CA HIS A 126 9.79 -2.53 14.35
C HIS A 126 11.22 -2.72 14.85
N ASN A 127 11.93 -1.69 15.24
CA ASN A 127 13.29 -1.81 15.75
C ASN A 127 13.76 -0.48 16.36
N LYS A 128 14.13 -0.51 17.64
CA LYS A 128 14.59 0.68 18.39
C LYS A 128 15.86 1.30 17.82
N GLU A 129 16.76 0.47 17.32
CA GLU A 129 18.07 0.90 16.81
C GLU A 129 17.96 1.70 15.52
N TRP A 130 17.00 1.35 14.68
CA TRP A 130 16.75 2.01 13.41
C TRP A 130 16.13 3.41 13.55
N ALA A 131 15.27 3.60 14.55
CA ALA A 131 14.64 4.89 14.81
C ALA A 131 15.57 5.89 15.49
N SER A 132 16.64 5.42 16.16
CA SER A 132 17.60 6.27 16.85
C SER A 132 18.50 7.08 15.89
N ASN A 133 18.60 6.65 14.63
CA ASN A 133 19.41 7.29 13.59
C ASN A 133 18.73 8.49 12.90
N TRP A 134 17.52 8.81 13.30
CA TRP A 134 16.79 9.95 12.73
C TRP A 134 17.23 11.27 13.38
N ASN A 135 17.63 12.22 12.55
CA ASN A 135 17.89 13.58 13.02
C ASN A 135 16.55 14.34 13.10
N GLU A 136 16.03 14.53 14.32
CA GLU A 136 14.70 15.10 14.56
C GLU A 136 14.56 16.57 14.13
N LYS A 137 15.67 17.27 13.95
CA LYS A 137 15.65 18.71 13.71
C LYS A 137 15.19 19.09 12.30
N ASP A 138 15.33 18.19 11.34
CA ASP A 138 15.17 18.53 9.92
C ASP A 138 13.80 18.14 9.35
N ILE A 139 12.99 17.38 10.12
CA ILE A 139 11.70 16.82 9.66
C ILE A 139 10.62 17.13 10.70
N VAL A 140 10.28 18.40 10.86
CA VAL A 140 9.23 18.80 11.81
C VAL A 140 8.09 19.49 11.10
N ILE A 141 6.90 18.92 11.19
CA ILE A 141 5.66 19.61 10.88
C ILE A 141 5.26 20.39 12.14
N THR A 142 5.34 21.71 12.07
CA THR A 142 4.99 22.62 13.17
C THR A 142 3.55 23.08 13.11
N ARG A 143 2.90 22.89 11.96
CA ARG A 143 1.52 23.27 11.72
C ARG A 143 0.56 22.32 12.43
N ASN A 144 -0.43 22.84 13.12
CA ASN A 144 -1.40 22.08 13.93
C ASN A 144 -2.83 22.03 13.36
N ASP A 145 -3.06 22.69 12.19
CA ASP A 145 -4.36 22.73 11.52
C ASP A 145 -4.46 21.80 10.32
N ILE A 146 -3.52 20.88 10.17
CA ILE A 146 -3.53 19.87 9.10
C ILE A 146 -4.73 18.94 9.28
N LYS A 147 -5.37 18.64 8.18
CA LYS A 147 -6.44 17.65 8.10
C LYS A 147 -5.91 16.35 7.54
N TYR A 148 -6.36 15.23 8.08
CA TYR A 148 -5.85 13.91 7.70
C TYR A 148 -6.94 13.07 7.05
N ILE A 149 -6.59 12.37 5.98
CA ILE A 149 -7.40 11.29 5.39
C ILE A 149 -6.64 9.99 5.56
N THR A 150 -7.26 8.96 6.07
CA THR A 150 -6.63 7.68 6.37
C THR A 150 -7.53 6.50 6.03
N GLN A 151 -6.91 5.38 5.67
CA GLN A 151 -7.59 4.09 5.50
C GLN A 151 -7.77 3.31 6.82
N CYS A 152 -7.20 3.79 7.92
CA CYS A 152 -7.35 3.17 9.22
C CYS A 152 -8.76 3.41 9.78
N LYS A 153 -9.52 2.35 10.04
CA LYS A 153 -10.83 2.45 10.67
C LYS A 153 -10.75 2.69 12.16
N ASN A 154 -9.79 2.06 12.84
CA ASN A 154 -9.54 2.31 14.25
C ASN A 154 -8.41 3.31 14.41
N LEU A 155 -8.74 4.50 14.83
CA LEU A 155 -7.80 5.60 15.03
C LEU A 155 -7.24 5.67 16.46
N ASP A 156 -7.83 4.94 17.42
CA ASP A 156 -7.42 4.99 18.82
C ASP A 156 -5.93 4.73 19.04
N PRO A 157 -5.31 3.70 18.39
CA PRO A 157 -3.87 3.48 18.50
C PRO A 157 -3.01 4.63 17.98
N LEU A 158 -3.55 5.47 17.11
CA LEU A 158 -2.89 6.66 16.58
C LEU A 158 -3.02 7.82 17.56
N TYR A 159 -4.22 8.00 18.16
CA TYR A 159 -4.49 9.06 19.12
C TYR A 159 -3.75 8.84 20.42
N ASP A 160 -3.69 7.62 20.94
CA ASP A 160 -2.95 7.26 22.15
C ASP A 160 -1.46 7.61 22.09
N LYS A 161 -0.92 7.78 20.88
CA LYS A 161 0.50 8.04 20.63
C LYS A 161 0.80 9.49 20.16
N GLY A 162 -0.14 10.41 20.32
CA GLY A 162 0.12 11.84 20.14
C GLY A 162 -0.42 12.46 18.84
N LEU A 163 -1.17 11.72 18.01
CA LEU A 163 -1.88 12.32 16.87
C LEU A 163 -3.02 13.26 17.28
N THR A 164 -3.46 13.21 18.51
CA THR A 164 -4.50 14.12 19.06
C THR A 164 -4.19 15.60 18.93
N GLY A 165 -2.90 15.96 18.85
CA GLY A 165 -2.46 17.34 18.60
C GLY A 165 -2.34 17.74 17.12
N MET A 166 -2.51 16.78 16.19
CA MET A 166 -2.20 16.99 14.78
C MET A 166 -3.44 17.22 13.88
N GLY A 167 -4.63 17.29 14.44
CA GLY A 167 -5.86 17.55 13.69
C GLY A 167 -6.82 16.36 13.58
N ILE A 168 -7.93 16.56 12.86
CA ILE A 168 -8.98 15.54 12.71
C ILE A 168 -8.61 14.62 11.53
N ALA A 169 -8.56 13.32 11.80
CA ALA A 169 -8.43 12.30 10.76
C ALA A 169 -9.83 11.84 10.31
N LYS A 170 -10.03 11.72 9.00
CA LYS A 170 -11.24 11.19 8.39
C LYS A 170 -10.93 9.88 7.69
N TYR A 171 -11.73 8.87 7.96
CA TYR A 171 -11.62 7.60 7.24
C TYR A 171 -12.06 7.75 5.79
N PHE A 172 -11.26 7.20 4.88
CA PHE A 172 -11.61 6.94 3.50
C PHE A 172 -10.95 5.61 3.08
N PRO A 173 -11.62 4.75 2.30
CA PRO A 173 -11.09 3.42 1.94
C PRO A 173 -10.00 3.51 0.86
N LEU A 174 -8.84 4.08 1.22
CA LEU A 174 -7.68 4.26 0.33
C LEU A 174 -7.08 2.92 -0.12
N GLU A 175 -7.34 1.85 0.62
CA GLU A 175 -6.94 0.49 0.26
C GLU A 175 -7.51 0.01 -1.07
N LYS A 176 -8.59 0.63 -1.55
CA LYS A 176 -9.24 0.31 -2.83
C LYS A 176 -8.58 0.96 -4.06
N PHE A 177 -7.52 1.73 -3.88
CA PHE A 177 -6.82 2.41 -4.99
C PHE A 177 -6.42 1.53 -6.16
N PRO A 178 -5.96 0.27 -5.97
CA PRO A 178 -5.63 -0.59 -7.09
C PRO A 178 -6.76 -0.78 -8.09
N LEU A 179 -8.03 -0.68 -7.64
CA LEU A 179 -9.20 -0.76 -8.53
C LEU A 179 -9.27 0.38 -9.57
N LEU A 180 -8.55 1.49 -9.33
CA LEU A 180 -8.48 2.63 -10.23
C LEU A 180 -7.37 2.55 -11.28
N THR A 181 -6.28 1.88 -10.95
CA THR A 181 -5.02 1.97 -11.70
C THR A 181 -4.60 0.68 -12.38
N SER A 182 -4.99 -0.45 -11.81
CA SER A 182 -4.62 -1.75 -12.36
C SER A 182 -5.50 -2.11 -13.56
N GLU A 183 -4.89 -2.62 -14.60
CA GLU A 183 -5.60 -3.24 -15.71
C GLU A 183 -6.23 -4.55 -15.24
N GLU A 184 -7.48 -4.76 -15.63
CA GLU A 184 -8.17 -5.99 -15.31
C GLU A 184 -7.51 -7.17 -16.03
N TYR A 185 -7.14 -8.20 -15.27
CA TYR A 185 -6.53 -9.41 -15.80
C TYR A 185 -7.39 -10.62 -15.45
N VAL A 186 -7.56 -11.51 -16.41
CA VAL A 186 -8.20 -12.82 -16.21
C VAL A 186 -7.08 -13.85 -16.13
N ILE A 187 -7.11 -14.69 -15.10
CA ILE A 187 -6.10 -15.74 -14.93
C ILE A 187 -6.07 -16.66 -16.15
N ASP A 188 -4.90 -16.86 -16.69
CA ASP A 188 -4.64 -17.81 -17.76
C ASP A 188 -4.00 -19.07 -17.16
N PHE A 189 -4.80 -20.11 -16.98
CA PHE A 189 -4.37 -21.35 -16.35
C PHE A 189 -3.27 -22.07 -17.13
N ASP A 190 -3.16 -21.87 -18.44
CA ASP A 190 -2.12 -22.46 -19.26
C ASP A 190 -0.75 -21.80 -19.03
N ASN A 191 -0.73 -20.60 -18.48
CA ASN A 191 0.45 -19.82 -18.14
C ASN A 191 0.76 -19.75 -16.64
N VAL A 192 0.02 -20.49 -15.80
CA VAL A 192 0.32 -20.58 -14.37
C VAL A 192 1.62 -21.35 -14.14
N GLU A 193 2.60 -20.70 -13.56
CA GLU A 193 3.92 -21.27 -13.23
C GLU A 193 4.00 -21.73 -11.77
N TRP A 194 3.20 -21.11 -10.90
CA TRP A 194 3.28 -21.30 -9.45
C TRP A 194 1.89 -21.44 -8.83
N ASP A 195 1.75 -22.37 -7.92
CA ASP A 195 0.51 -22.53 -7.16
C ASP A 195 0.30 -21.40 -6.16
N LEU A 196 1.40 -20.94 -5.55
CA LEU A 196 1.39 -19.90 -4.52
C LEU A 196 2.59 -18.96 -4.68
N ARG A 197 2.34 -17.68 -4.86
CA ARG A 197 3.37 -16.63 -4.88
C ARG A 197 3.07 -15.53 -3.88
N TYR A 198 4.13 -14.93 -3.36
CA TYR A 198 4.05 -13.74 -2.52
C TYR A 198 5.11 -12.73 -2.92
N ALA A 199 4.69 -11.50 -3.15
CA ALA A 199 5.59 -10.37 -3.37
C ALA A 199 5.69 -9.54 -2.09
N GLY A 200 6.90 -9.26 -1.60
CA GLY A 200 6.98 -8.48 -0.38
C GLY A 200 8.36 -8.02 0.02
N THR A 201 8.37 -7.28 1.12
CA THR A 201 9.58 -6.79 1.76
C THR A 201 9.70 -7.39 3.14
N TRP A 202 10.91 -7.73 3.54
CA TRP A 202 11.19 -8.15 4.90
C TRP A 202 10.76 -7.08 5.90
N ARG A 203 9.96 -7.53 6.85
CA ARG A 203 9.65 -6.77 8.07
C ARG A 203 9.56 -7.81 9.19
N GLY A 204 10.34 -7.66 10.23
CA GLY A 204 10.34 -8.58 11.36
C GLY A 204 8.98 -8.74 12.05
N GLY A 205 8.96 -9.43 13.17
CA GLY A 205 7.79 -9.55 14.02
C GLY A 205 6.68 -10.44 13.43
N ARG A 206 5.43 -9.98 13.46
CA ARG A 206 4.28 -10.78 13.05
C ARG A 206 4.30 -11.17 11.58
N ARG A 207 4.68 -10.26 10.69
CA ARG A 207 4.75 -10.55 9.25
C ARG A 207 5.69 -11.71 8.97
N GLN A 208 6.85 -11.77 9.63
CA GLN A 208 7.77 -12.90 9.53
C GLN A 208 7.10 -14.19 9.98
N ARG A 209 6.41 -14.18 11.12
CA ARG A 209 5.70 -15.38 11.62
C ARG A 209 4.64 -15.84 10.63
N SER A 210 3.84 -14.93 10.08
CA SER A 210 2.84 -15.26 9.09
C SER A 210 3.46 -15.79 7.78
N LEU A 211 4.61 -15.24 7.34
CA LEU A 211 5.33 -15.80 6.19
C LEU A 211 5.75 -17.25 6.43
N ILE A 212 6.33 -17.55 7.60
CA ILE A 212 6.70 -18.92 7.96
C ILE A 212 5.47 -19.82 8.02
N GLU A 213 4.41 -19.34 8.63
CA GLU A 213 3.20 -20.14 8.86
C GLU A 213 2.48 -20.52 7.57
N PHE A 214 2.41 -19.63 6.59
CA PHE A 214 1.66 -19.87 5.35
C PHE A 214 2.51 -20.40 4.20
N PHE A 215 3.80 -20.11 4.15
CA PHE A 215 4.60 -20.41 2.97
C PHE A 215 5.68 -21.49 3.19
N PHE A 216 6.00 -21.80 4.43
CA PHE A 216 7.00 -22.82 4.74
C PHE A 216 6.31 -24.14 5.15
N GLY A 217 6.93 -25.27 4.79
CA GLY A 217 6.41 -26.59 5.15
C GLY A 217 5.12 -26.99 4.43
N LEU A 218 4.80 -26.36 3.29
CA LEU A 218 3.76 -26.81 2.39
C LEU A 218 4.18 -28.13 1.69
N PRO A 219 3.21 -28.96 1.26
CA PRO A 219 3.48 -30.20 0.51
C PRO A 219 4.37 -29.98 -0.73
N GLU A 220 5.12 -31.03 -1.12
CA GLU A 220 6.11 -30.92 -2.20
C GLU A 220 5.49 -30.64 -3.58
N ASP A 221 4.27 -31.08 -3.80
CA ASP A 221 3.51 -30.91 -5.03
C ASP A 221 2.78 -29.55 -5.13
N ILE A 222 2.92 -28.68 -4.10
CA ILE A 222 2.53 -27.27 -4.16
C ILE A 222 3.77 -26.43 -4.42
N SER A 223 3.83 -25.78 -5.59
CA SER A 223 4.93 -24.86 -5.94
C SER A 223 4.77 -23.53 -5.24
N VAL A 224 5.82 -23.07 -4.51
CA VAL A 224 5.78 -21.86 -3.67
C VAL A 224 6.96 -20.97 -3.95
N GLN A 225 6.70 -19.68 -4.24
CA GLN A 225 7.74 -18.68 -4.43
C GLN A 225 7.49 -17.41 -3.61
N LEU A 226 8.51 -16.97 -2.88
CA LEU A 226 8.59 -15.65 -2.24
C LEU A 226 9.57 -14.79 -3.02
N PHE A 227 9.20 -13.58 -3.41
CA PHE A 227 10.10 -12.68 -4.11
C PHE A 227 9.94 -11.22 -3.63
N GLY A 228 10.91 -10.38 -4.02
CA GLY A 228 11.04 -9.03 -3.52
C GLY A 228 12.24 -8.89 -2.59
N ASN A 229 12.18 -8.01 -1.60
CA ASN A 229 13.27 -7.85 -0.63
C ASN A 229 13.15 -8.88 0.52
N LEU A 230 13.20 -10.15 0.16
CA LEU A 230 13.11 -11.30 1.07
C LEU A 230 14.31 -12.21 0.83
N LYS A 231 15.03 -12.59 1.90
CA LYS A 231 16.19 -13.47 1.83
C LYS A 231 16.07 -14.58 2.86
N ILE A 232 16.59 -15.75 2.54
CA ILE A 232 16.51 -16.94 3.38
C ILE A 232 17.19 -16.75 4.75
N ASP A 233 18.30 -16.04 4.80
CA ASP A 233 19.06 -15.75 6.02
C ASP A 233 18.24 -14.93 7.05
N GLN A 234 17.24 -14.20 6.60
CA GLN A 234 16.33 -13.46 7.45
C GLN A 234 15.37 -14.36 8.25
N PHE A 235 15.29 -15.64 7.88
CA PHE A 235 14.43 -16.65 8.51
C PHE A 235 15.25 -17.67 9.35
N SER A 236 16.45 -17.31 9.79
CA SER A 236 17.44 -18.20 10.43
C SER A 236 17.08 -18.70 11.83
N GLU A 237 15.87 -18.48 12.32
CA GLU A 237 15.42 -19.05 13.59
C GLU A 237 15.31 -20.59 13.49
N LYS A 238 15.79 -21.31 14.51
CA LYS A 238 15.84 -22.78 14.59
C LYS A 238 14.55 -23.53 14.24
N LYS A 239 13.40 -22.85 14.27
CA LYS A 239 12.09 -23.44 13.96
C LYS A 239 11.82 -23.59 12.45
N VAL A 240 12.68 -23.07 11.60
CA VAL A 240 12.50 -23.08 10.14
C VAL A 240 13.34 -24.18 9.48
N SER A 241 14.42 -24.66 10.15
CA SER A 241 15.36 -25.65 9.61
C SER A 241 14.71 -26.96 9.19
N ASP A 242 13.61 -27.34 9.84
CA ASP A 242 12.93 -28.61 9.63
C ASP A 242 11.73 -28.51 8.67
N LEU A 243 11.47 -27.30 8.15
CA LEU A 243 10.37 -27.06 7.22
C LEU A 243 10.88 -27.02 5.78
N ARG A 244 10.10 -27.54 4.86
CA ARG A 244 10.33 -27.31 3.44
C ARG A 244 10.33 -25.80 3.17
N LEU A 245 11.37 -25.32 2.49
CA LEU A 245 11.52 -23.91 2.17
C LEU A 245 10.81 -23.59 0.87
N PRO A 246 10.19 -22.39 0.77
CA PRO A 246 9.75 -21.85 -0.50
C PRO A 246 10.95 -21.48 -1.38
N GLU A 247 10.75 -21.32 -2.68
CA GLU A 247 11.76 -20.71 -3.53
C GLU A 247 11.86 -19.21 -3.25
N PHE A 248 13.08 -18.69 -3.17
CA PHE A 248 13.33 -17.25 -2.99
C PHE A 248 13.74 -16.62 -4.31
N GLY A 249 12.89 -15.74 -4.84
CA GLY A 249 13.19 -14.94 -6.01
C GLY A 249 13.88 -13.62 -5.66
N SER A 250 14.50 -13.01 -6.67
CA SER A 250 15.16 -11.71 -6.55
C SER A 250 14.18 -10.56 -6.26
N SER A 251 14.72 -9.46 -5.76
CA SER A 251 14.01 -8.17 -5.78
C SER A 251 13.76 -7.75 -7.24
N VAL A 252 12.58 -7.22 -7.48
CA VAL A 252 12.10 -6.87 -8.82
C VAL A 252 11.41 -5.51 -8.78
N THR A 253 11.25 -4.89 -9.93
CA THR A 253 10.42 -3.69 -10.09
C THR A 253 8.96 -4.00 -9.81
N HIS A 254 8.14 -2.98 -9.65
CA HIS A 254 6.70 -3.16 -9.44
C HIS A 254 6.04 -3.85 -10.65
N GLU A 255 6.37 -3.43 -11.85
CA GLU A 255 5.85 -4.03 -13.10
C GLU A 255 6.24 -5.51 -13.23
N GLU A 256 7.49 -5.85 -12.90
CA GLU A 256 7.93 -7.25 -12.88
C GLU A 256 7.23 -8.06 -11.78
N ALA A 257 6.94 -7.43 -10.63
CA ALA A 257 6.20 -8.08 -9.57
C ALA A 257 4.76 -8.40 -10.00
N GLU A 258 4.07 -7.45 -10.63
CA GLU A 258 2.75 -7.68 -11.23
C GLU A 258 2.80 -8.79 -12.29
N ALA A 259 3.75 -8.74 -13.21
CA ALA A 259 3.91 -9.75 -14.26
C ALA A 259 4.14 -11.16 -13.68
N ARG A 260 4.91 -11.25 -12.59
CA ARG A 260 5.11 -12.53 -11.89
C ARG A 260 3.86 -12.99 -11.15
N LEU A 261 3.13 -12.08 -10.49
CA LEU A 261 1.89 -12.42 -9.80
C LEU A 261 0.82 -12.91 -10.77
N LYS A 262 0.70 -12.33 -11.96
CA LYS A 262 -0.22 -12.79 -13.02
C LYS A 262 0.01 -14.26 -13.44
N LYS A 263 1.19 -14.82 -13.16
CA LYS A 263 1.54 -16.22 -13.42
C LYS A 263 1.43 -17.11 -12.19
N ALA A 264 0.71 -16.70 -11.16
CA ALA A 264 0.45 -17.47 -9.97
C ALA A 264 -1.05 -17.79 -9.86
N LEU A 265 -1.35 -19.04 -9.48
CA LEU A 265 -2.73 -19.44 -9.18
C LEU A 265 -3.28 -18.64 -8.02
N SER A 266 -2.48 -18.48 -6.97
CA SER A 266 -2.93 -17.86 -5.74
C SER A 266 -1.84 -17.07 -5.03
N THR A 267 -2.29 -16.25 -4.09
CA THR A 267 -1.45 -15.56 -3.10
C THR A 267 -2.14 -15.55 -1.74
N VAL A 268 -1.38 -15.29 -0.67
CA VAL A 268 -1.94 -15.03 0.67
C VAL A 268 -1.60 -13.62 1.09
N VAL A 269 -2.59 -12.85 1.45
CA VAL A 269 -2.38 -11.53 2.05
C VAL A 269 -2.23 -11.67 3.56
N ILE A 270 -1.09 -11.21 4.03
CA ILE A 270 -0.71 -11.21 5.43
C ILE A 270 -0.43 -9.79 5.89
N GLY A 271 -0.70 -9.49 7.14
CA GLY A 271 -0.47 -8.17 7.74
C GLY A 271 0.52 -8.19 8.89
N ASP A 272 0.98 -7.02 9.28
CA ASP A 272 1.67 -6.84 10.54
C ASP A 272 0.70 -6.48 11.68
N GLU A 273 1.22 -6.44 12.89
CA GLU A 273 0.41 -6.20 14.08
C GLU A 273 -0.23 -4.82 14.12
N PHE A 274 0.38 -3.86 13.44
CA PHE A 274 -0.16 -2.51 13.39
C PHE A 274 -1.43 -2.45 12.54
N TYR A 275 -1.44 -3.05 11.36
CA TYR A 275 -2.64 -3.12 10.52
C TYR A 275 -3.82 -3.77 11.26
N ILE A 276 -3.54 -4.78 12.08
CA ILE A 276 -4.57 -5.41 12.91
C ILE A 276 -5.12 -4.42 13.94
N LYS A 277 -4.26 -3.70 14.65
CA LYS A 277 -4.66 -2.73 15.68
C LYS A 277 -5.45 -1.55 15.12
N THR A 278 -5.06 -1.08 13.95
CA THR A 278 -5.74 0.04 13.26
C THR A 278 -6.93 -0.41 12.43
N ASN A 279 -7.21 -1.72 12.40
CA ASN A 279 -8.20 -2.30 11.51
C ASN A 279 -8.03 -1.82 10.07
N ASP A 280 -6.81 -1.95 9.58
CA ASP A 280 -6.38 -1.53 8.26
C ASP A 280 -6.18 -2.75 7.36
N VAL A 281 -6.41 -2.59 6.07
CA VAL A 281 -6.21 -3.62 5.05
C VAL A 281 -5.25 -3.10 4.00
N ALA A 282 -4.24 -3.89 3.68
CA ALA A 282 -3.27 -3.50 2.68
C ALA A 282 -3.89 -3.41 1.28
N GLN A 283 -3.50 -2.41 0.52
CA GLN A 283 -3.87 -2.22 -0.89
C GLN A 283 -3.58 -3.47 -1.74
N ARG A 284 -2.55 -4.23 -1.37
CA ARG A 284 -2.18 -5.49 -2.02
C ARG A 284 -3.32 -6.53 -2.08
N SER A 285 -4.28 -6.47 -1.17
CA SER A 285 -5.45 -7.34 -1.21
C SER A 285 -6.24 -7.12 -2.51
N TYR A 286 -6.52 -5.87 -2.82
CA TYR A 286 -7.24 -5.50 -4.04
C TYR A 286 -6.38 -5.64 -5.29
N GLU A 287 -5.10 -5.29 -5.19
CA GLU A 287 -4.13 -5.45 -6.28
C GLU A 287 -4.04 -6.93 -6.73
N SER A 288 -3.91 -7.86 -5.80
CA SER A 288 -3.85 -9.29 -6.12
C SER A 288 -5.13 -9.80 -6.78
N ILE A 289 -6.30 -9.35 -6.31
CA ILE A 289 -7.59 -9.72 -6.90
C ILE A 289 -7.71 -9.21 -8.34
N ILE A 290 -7.32 -7.96 -8.60
CA ILE A 290 -7.36 -7.38 -9.95
C ILE A 290 -6.36 -8.07 -10.88
N LEU A 291 -5.20 -8.46 -10.38
CA LEU A 291 -4.21 -9.24 -11.13
C LEU A 291 -4.64 -10.69 -11.42
N GLY A 292 -5.84 -11.08 -11.02
CA GLY A 292 -6.43 -12.38 -11.32
C GLY A 292 -6.07 -13.49 -10.35
N ASN A 293 -5.24 -13.24 -9.34
CA ASN A 293 -4.91 -14.25 -8.35
C ASN A 293 -6.12 -14.63 -7.51
N ILE A 294 -6.24 -15.89 -7.15
CA ILE A 294 -7.10 -16.29 -6.05
C ILE A 294 -6.42 -15.84 -4.77
N THR A 295 -7.03 -14.85 -4.13
CA THR A 295 -6.42 -14.10 -3.02
C THR A 295 -6.95 -14.62 -1.71
N PHE A 296 -6.14 -15.43 -1.04
CA PHE A 296 -6.42 -15.86 0.32
C PHE A 296 -6.06 -14.76 1.33
N MET A 297 -6.79 -14.72 2.42
CA MET A 297 -6.61 -13.78 3.52
C MET A 297 -6.24 -14.53 4.80
N ASP A 298 -5.18 -14.11 5.47
CA ASP A 298 -4.94 -14.53 6.86
C ASP A 298 -6.13 -14.03 7.72
N SER A 299 -6.93 -14.95 8.27
CA SER A 299 -8.14 -14.63 9.04
C SER A 299 -7.86 -13.78 10.26
N ARG A 300 -6.64 -13.80 10.76
CA ARG A 300 -6.20 -12.97 11.90
C ARG A 300 -5.85 -11.55 11.50
N TYR A 301 -5.52 -11.34 10.23
CA TYR A 301 -5.19 -10.03 9.69
C TYR A 301 -6.45 -9.22 9.40
N ASP A 302 -7.35 -9.71 8.59
CA ASP A 302 -8.66 -9.11 8.36
C ASP A 302 -9.72 -9.82 9.22
N TYR A 303 -9.63 -9.64 10.54
CA TYR A 303 -10.49 -10.36 11.50
C TYR A 303 -11.98 -10.00 11.36
N GLU A 304 -12.30 -8.83 10.84
CA GLU A 304 -13.68 -8.44 10.52
C GLU A 304 -14.16 -8.98 9.16
N LYS A 305 -13.27 -9.62 8.40
CA LYS A 305 -13.54 -10.17 7.08
C LYS A 305 -14.17 -9.15 6.12
N ARG A 306 -13.53 -7.98 6.03
CA ARG A 306 -14.05 -6.80 5.31
C ARG A 306 -13.83 -6.82 3.80
N ILE A 307 -12.82 -7.58 3.34
CA ILE A 307 -12.44 -7.59 1.92
C ILE A 307 -13.60 -8.10 1.08
N PHE A 308 -14.19 -9.21 1.48
CA PHE A 308 -15.31 -9.82 0.77
C PHE A 308 -16.63 -9.58 1.50
N SER A 309 -17.70 -9.39 0.73
CA SER A 309 -19.07 -9.29 1.26
C SER A 309 -19.78 -10.65 1.21
N ASP A 310 -19.53 -11.45 0.17
CA ASP A 310 -20.15 -12.74 -0.06
C ASP A 310 -19.72 -13.77 1.02
N PRO A 311 -20.69 -14.43 1.71
CA PRO A 311 -20.39 -15.42 2.73
C PRO A 311 -19.62 -16.65 2.21
N GLU A 312 -19.87 -17.10 0.98
CA GLU A 312 -19.19 -18.26 0.41
C GLU A 312 -17.74 -17.92 0.07
N LEU A 313 -17.47 -16.70 -0.45
CA LEU A 313 -16.12 -16.20 -0.62
C LEU A 313 -15.40 -16.13 0.72
N LYS A 314 -16.04 -15.57 1.75
CA LYS A 314 -15.45 -15.51 3.11
C LYS A 314 -15.08 -16.89 3.63
N LYS A 315 -15.96 -17.86 3.48
CA LYS A 315 -15.74 -19.23 3.95
C LYS A 315 -14.57 -19.91 3.24
N PHE A 316 -14.37 -19.63 1.96
CA PHE A 316 -13.33 -20.27 1.18
C PHE A 316 -11.99 -19.52 1.23
N LEU A 317 -11.99 -18.20 1.18
CA LEU A 317 -10.77 -17.39 0.98
C LEU A 317 -10.08 -16.98 2.28
N TYR A 318 -10.77 -16.98 3.42
CA TYR A 318 -10.08 -16.77 4.71
C TYR A 318 -9.51 -18.08 5.21
N VAL A 319 -8.21 -18.06 5.51
CA VAL A 319 -7.44 -19.24 5.94
C VAL A 319 -6.74 -18.96 7.28
N ASP A 320 -6.72 -19.96 8.14
CA ASP A 320 -6.16 -19.88 9.48
C ASP A 320 -4.70 -20.32 9.54
N ASP A 321 -4.34 -21.26 8.66
CA ASP A 321 -3.01 -21.87 8.63
C ASP A 321 -2.67 -22.45 7.24
N ARG A 322 -1.43 -23.00 7.13
CA ARG A 322 -0.95 -23.63 5.89
C ARG A 322 -1.68 -24.93 5.52
N ILE A 323 -2.26 -25.65 6.48
CA ILE A 323 -2.97 -26.91 6.21
C ILE A 323 -4.24 -26.59 5.45
N GLN A 324 -5.02 -25.66 5.98
CA GLN A 324 -6.23 -25.19 5.32
C GLN A 324 -5.92 -24.54 3.96
N LEU A 325 -4.82 -23.77 3.88
CA LEU A 325 -4.37 -23.19 2.62
C LEU A 325 -4.03 -24.27 1.59
N ALA A 326 -3.27 -25.30 1.97
CA ALA A 326 -2.92 -26.41 1.09
C ALA A 326 -4.17 -27.12 0.56
N ASP A 327 -5.13 -27.44 1.43
CA ASP A 327 -6.40 -28.08 1.05
C ASP A 327 -7.17 -27.24 0.03
N ARG A 328 -7.18 -25.89 0.18
CA ARG A 328 -7.81 -25.00 -0.79
C ARG A 328 -7.06 -24.97 -2.12
N ILE A 329 -5.73 -24.93 -2.10
CA ILE A 329 -4.91 -24.98 -3.32
C ILE A 329 -5.16 -26.28 -4.07
N TYR A 330 -5.25 -27.44 -3.39
CA TYR A 330 -5.59 -28.71 -4.04
C TYR A 330 -6.97 -28.70 -4.69
N GLN A 331 -7.97 -28.07 -4.07
CA GLN A 331 -9.30 -27.93 -4.67
C GLN A 331 -9.23 -27.11 -5.97
N LEU A 332 -8.46 -26.00 -5.96
CA LEU A 332 -8.27 -25.15 -7.14
C LEU A 332 -7.54 -25.87 -8.28
N LYS A 333 -6.49 -26.65 -7.96
CA LYS A 333 -5.72 -27.44 -8.95
C LYS A 333 -6.56 -28.55 -9.58
N LYS A 334 -7.47 -29.13 -8.80
CA LYS A 334 -8.33 -30.22 -9.24
C LYS A 334 -9.45 -29.75 -10.17
N ASP A 335 -9.94 -28.54 -9.99
CA ASP A 335 -11.06 -27.98 -10.74
C ASP A 335 -10.73 -26.55 -11.20
N THR A 336 -10.15 -26.44 -12.38
CA THR A 336 -9.78 -25.17 -12.99
C THR A 336 -10.99 -24.30 -13.32
N LYS A 337 -12.14 -24.91 -13.58
CA LYS A 337 -13.38 -24.17 -13.77
C LYS A 337 -13.82 -23.51 -12.47
N PHE A 338 -13.82 -24.25 -11.37
CA PHE A 338 -14.11 -23.68 -10.06
C PHE A 338 -13.14 -22.54 -9.71
N ALA A 339 -11.84 -22.74 -9.98
CA ALA A 339 -10.84 -21.70 -9.74
C ALA A 339 -11.10 -20.44 -10.59
N SER A 340 -11.49 -20.60 -11.86
CA SER A 340 -11.85 -19.47 -12.73
C SER A 340 -13.11 -18.74 -12.23
N ASP A 341 -14.15 -19.49 -11.89
CA ASP A 341 -15.40 -18.94 -11.37
C ASP A 341 -15.16 -18.18 -10.06
N LEU A 342 -14.28 -18.70 -9.18
CA LEU A 342 -13.90 -18.08 -7.93
C LEU A 342 -13.12 -16.77 -8.15
N ALA A 343 -12.16 -16.76 -9.10
CA ALA A 343 -11.40 -15.56 -9.44
C ALA A 343 -12.32 -14.44 -9.97
N LEU A 344 -13.32 -14.80 -10.79
CA LEU A 344 -14.32 -13.84 -11.26
C LEU A 344 -15.24 -13.37 -10.14
N ALA A 345 -15.66 -14.27 -9.25
CA ALA A 345 -16.50 -13.92 -8.11
C ALA A 345 -15.82 -12.94 -7.15
N GLN A 346 -14.53 -13.15 -6.85
CA GLN A 346 -13.74 -12.19 -6.06
C GLN A 346 -13.75 -10.78 -6.67
N LYS A 347 -13.48 -10.69 -7.97
CA LYS A 347 -13.46 -9.40 -8.67
C LYS A 347 -14.81 -8.71 -8.61
N LYS A 348 -15.88 -9.47 -8.85
CA LYS A 348 -17.24 -8.93 -8.80
C LYS A 348 -17.62 -8.43 -7.41
N ASP A 349 -17.22 -9.18 -6.37
CA ASP A 349 -17.53 -8.84 -4.98
C ASP A 349 -16.82 -7.57 -4.50
N VAL A 350 -15.57 -7.35 -4.94
CA VAL A 350 -14.80 -6.15 -4.56
C VAL A 350 -15.02 -4.96 -5.49
N ALA A 351 -15.75 -5.12 -6.59
CA ALA A 351 -16.02 -4.06 -7.55
C ALA A 351 -16.67 -2.85 -6.88
N ILE A 352 -16.29 -1.66 -7.35
CA ILE A 352 -16.85 -0.39 -6.88
C ILE A 352 -17.33 0.43 -8.07
N ASP A 353 -18.31 1.29 -7.83
CA ASP A 353 -18.59 2.39 -8.77
C ASP A 353 -17.44 3.41 -8.68
N LEU A 354 -16.64 3.47 -9.73
CA LEU A 354 -15.45 4.32 -9.75
C LEU A 354 -15.78 5.81 -9.74
N ASP A 355 -16.88 6.20 -10.35
CA ASP A 355 -17.28 7.61 -10.40
C ASP A 355 -17.83 8.05 -9.04
N GLU A 356 -18.64 7.23 -8.40
CA GLU A 356 -19.12 7.47 -7.04
C GLU A 356 -17.93 7.53 -6.06
N TYR A 357 -17.00 6.58 -6.13
CA TYR A 357 -15.82 6.52 -5.27
C TYR A 357 -14.94 7.79 -5.41
N CYS A 358 -14.71 8.25 -6.64
CA CYS A 358 -13.95 9.48 -6.88
C CYS A 358 -14.67 10.73 -6.38
N ASN A 359 -16.00 10.81 -6.58
CA ASN A 359 -16.81 11.90 -6.08
C ASN A 359 -16.84 11.95 -4.55
N ASP A 360 -16.92 10.79 -3.90
CA ASP A 360 -16.88 10.67 -2.44
C ASP A 360 -15.52 11.11 -1.88
N PHE A 361 -14.43 10.78 -2.56
CA PHE A 361 -13.11 11.26 -2.18
C PHE A 361 -13.01 12.79 -2.22
N VAL A 362 -13.48 13.40 -3.30
CA VAL A 362 -13.49 14.87 -3.42
C VAL A 362 -14.42 15.51 -2.39
N ARG A 363 -15.55 14.88 -2.08
CA ARG A 363 -16.45 15.32 -1.01
C ARG A 363 -15.74 15.24 0.34
N CYS A 364 -15.06 14.15 0.60
CA CYS A 364 -14.27 13.97 1.82
C CYS A 364 -13.25 15.11 2.02
N ILE A 365 -12.55 15.52 0.96
CA ILE A 365 -11.60 16.65 1.01
C ILE A 365 -12.31 17.98 1.28
N LYS A 366 -13.48 18.20 0.73
CA LYS A 366 -14.24 19.44 0.93
C LYS A 366 -14.79 19.59 2.34
N GLU A 367 -15.20 18.48 2.96
CA GLU A 367 -15.81 18.44 4.29
C GLU A 367 -14.79 18.52 5.45
N ILE A 368 -13.55 18.20 5.21
CA ILE A 368 -12.47 18.38 6.17
C ILE A 368 -12.04 19.85 6.23
#